data_0c224ce331db50411e5db464d9ba2b32
#
_entry.id   0c224ce331db50411e5db464d9ba2b32
#
_cell.length_a   1.000
_cell.length_b   1.000
_cell.length_c   1.000
_cell.angle_alpha   90.00
_cell.angle_beta   90.00
_cell.angle_gamma   90.00
#
_symmetry.space_group_name_H-M   'P 1'
#
loop_
_entity.id
_entity.type
_entity.pdbx_description
1 polymer ?
#
loop_
_entity_poly.entity_id
_entity_poly.type
_entity_poly.pdbx_seq_one_letter_code
_entity_poly.pdbx_strand_id
1 'polypeptide(L)'
;MSSATKSMALEYARDQLRFNTICPTSGNTPLLKKFAGIGDGPVPADILKAKCEAIPIGRLVEPSDVANVALFLAEPASSIISGVEILVDGARCV
;
A
#
# COMPACT_ATOMS: atom_id res chain seq x y z
N MET A 1 -8.44 -10.26 3.14
CA MET A 1 -7.05 -10.03 3.62
C MET A 1 -7.01 -9.62 5.09
N SER A 2 -7.76 -8.61 5.49
CA SER A 2 -7.66 -8.15 6.89
C SER A 2 -8.17 -9.17 7.91
N SER A 3 -9.15 -10.01 7.59
CA SER A 3 -9.61 -11.05 8.53
C SER A 3 -8.56 -12.13 8.77
N ALA A 4 -7.84 -12.56 7.73
CA ALA A 4 -6.73 -13.52 7.88
C ALA A 4 -5.59 -12.92 8.69
N THR A 5 -5.26 -11.66 8.43
CA THR A 5 -4.23 -10.94 9.18
C THR A 5 -4.58 -10.84 10.65
N LYS A 6 -5.81 -10.47 10.97
CA LYS A 6 -6.28 -10.35 12.35
C LYS A 6 -6.28 -11.71 13.08
N SER A 7 -6.71 -12.77 12.40
CA SER A 7 -6.69 -14.13 12.98
C SER A 7 -5.28 -14.58 13.30
N MET A 8 -4.33 -14.37 12.39
CA MET A 8 -2.93 -14.73 12.62
C MET A 8 -2.30 -13.86 13.72
N ALA A 9 -2.62 -12.58 13.73
CA ALA A 9 -2.12 -11.66 14.74
C ALA A 9 -2.55 -12.12 16.15
N LEU A 10 -3.81 -12.51 16.28
CA LEU A 10 -4.34 -12.97 17.56
C LEU A 10 -3.73 -14.32 17.97
N GLU A 11 -3.65 -15.26 17.04
CA GLU A 11 -3.18 -16.62 17.29
C GLU A 11 -1.71 -16.64 17.74
N TYR A 12 -0.87 -15.83 17.11
CA TYR A 12 0.58 -15.83 17.37
C TYR A 12 1.08 -14.67 18.23
N ALA A 13 0.17 -13.92 18.85
CA ALA A 13 0.54 -12.74 19.63
C ALA A 13 1.51 -13.09 20.79
N ARG A 14 1.25 -14.20 21.46
CA ARG A 14 2.09 -14.63 22.60
C ARG A 14 3.46 -15.16 22.17
N ASP A 15 3.59 -15.52 20.90
CA ASP A 15 4.87 -15.94 20.32
C ASP A 15 5.69 -14.73 19.83
N GLN A 16 5.22 -13.50 20.09
CA GLN A 16 5.86 -12.26 19.68
C GLN A 16 5.96 -12.12 18.16
N LEU A 17 5.03 -12.74 17.44
CA LEU A 17 4.90 -12.60 16.00
C LEU A 17 3.81 -11.57 15.69
N ARG A 18 4.13 -10.64 14.80
CA ARG A 18 3.21 -9.58 14.40
C ARG A 18 2.81 -9.75 12.93
N PHE A 19 1.54 -9.51 12.67
CA PHE A 19 0.95 -9.64 11.34
C PHE A 19 0.17 -8.37 11.03
N ASN A 20 0.57 -7.65 10.01
CA ASN A 20 -0.07 -6.42 9.56
C ASN A 20 -0.22 -6.47 8.04
N THR A 21 -1.18 -5.71 7.52
CA THR A 21 -1.46 -5.64 6.09
C THR A 21 -1.19 -4.23 5.59
N ILE A 22 -0.52 -4.12 4.46
CA ILE A 22 -0.30 -2.84 3.77
C ILE A 22 -1.15 -2.84 2.51
N CYS A 23 -2.02 -1.85 2.36
CA CYS A 23 -2.96 -1.74 1.26
C CYS A 23 -2.66 -0.49 0.43
N PRO A 24 -1.81 -0.61 -0.61
CA PRO A 24 -1.56 0.52 -1.52
C PRO A 24 -2.71 0.67 -2.53
N THR A 25 -2.83 1.86 -3.09
CA THR A 25 -3.68 2.11 -4.26
C THR A 25 -2.83 2.11 -5.52
N SER A 26 -3.31 2.75 -6.61
CA SER A 26 -2.58 2.82 -7.87
C SER A 26 -1.18 3.36 -7.69
N GLY A 27 -0.19 2.57 -8.05
CA GLY A 27 1.21 2.89 -7.89
C GLY A 27 1.89 3.24 -9.20
N ASN A 28 2.96 4.01 -9.10
CA ASN A 28 3.83 4.32 -10.23
C ASN A 28 4.82 3.17 -10.45
N THR A 29 4.33 2.09 -11.04
CA THR A 29 5.08 0.87 -11.30
C THR A 29 4.85 0.41 -12.73
N PRO A 30 5.65 -0.54 -13.26
CA PRO A 30 5.38 -1.13 -14.57
C PRO A 30 3.99 -1.73 -14.73
N LEU A 31 3.38 -2.18 -13.64
CA LEU A 31 2.02 -2.71 -13.64
C LEU A 31 0.96 -1.67 -14.04
N LEU A 32 1.23 -0.38 -13.80
CA LEU A 32 0.32 0.70 -14.16
C LEU A 32 -0.01 0.67 -15.65
N LYS A 33 0.98 0.40 -16.50
CA LYS A 33 0.78 0.31 -17.95
C LYS A 33 -0.19 -0.81 -18.31
N LYS A 34 -0.08 -1.96 -17.67
CA LYS A 34 -0.98 -3.10 -17.91
C LYS A 34 -2.42 -2.77 -17.52
N PHE A 35 -2.63 -2.16 -16.36
CA PHE A 35 -3.96 -1.79 -15.89
C PHE A 35 -4.61 -0.69 -16.74
N ALA A 36 -3.81 0.19 -17.33
CA ALA A 36 -4.30 1.25 -18.21
C ALA A 36 -4.50 0.77 -19.67
N GLY A 37 -4.15 -0.48 -19.98
CA GLY A 37 -4.24 -1.01 -21.34
C GLY A 37 -3.21 -0.43 -22.29
N ILE A 38 -2.09 0.03 -21.79
CA ILE A 38 -1.03 0.69 -22.55
C ILE A 38 0.10 -0.33 -22.80
N GLY A 39 0.66 -0.30 -24.02
CA GLY A 39 1.84 -1.13 -24.34
C GLY A 39 3.12 -0.61 -23.71
N ASP A 40 4.27 -0.96 -24.29
CA ASP A 40 5.60 -0.68 -23.71
C ASP A 40 6.03 0.79 -23.73
N GLY A 41 5.24 1.69 -24.29
CA GLY A 41 5.56 3.11 -24.33
C GLY A 41 5.36 3.83 -22.99
N PRO A 42 5.72 5.11 -22.91
CA PRO A 42 5.44 5.91 -21.73
C PRO A 42 3.93 6.07 -21.52
N VAL A 43 3.50 6.22 -20.27
CA VAL A 43 2.10 6.47 -19.93
C VAL A 43 1.71 7.85 -20.48
N PRO A 44 0.62 7.97 -21.29
CA PRO A 44 0.16 9.28 -21.76
C PRO A 44 -0.12 10.23 -20.60
N ALA A 45 0.23 11.51 -20.79
CA ALA A 45 0.13 12.51 -19.74
C ALA A 45 -1.31 12.72 -19.24
N ASP A 46 -2.30 12.59 -20.11
CA ASP A 46 -3.72 12.72 -19.76
C ASP A 46 -4.18 11.56 -18.85
N ILE A 47 -3.75 10.34 -19.14
CA ILE A 47 -4.05 9.17 -18.31
C ILE A 47 -3.35 9.29 -16.94
N LEU A 48 -2.09 9.70 -16.94
CA LEU A 48 -1.33 9.90 -15.71
C LEU A 48 -1.98 10.96 -14.82
N LYS A 49 -2.39 12.08 -15.44
CA LYS A 49 -3.07 13.16 -14.73
C LYS A 49 -4.38 12.69 -14.10
N ALA A 50 -5.20 11.95 -14.87
CA ALA A 50 -6.46 11.43 -14.37
C ALA A 50 -6.25 10.48 -13.18
N LYS A 51 -5.23 9.65 -13.22
CA LYS A 51 -4.89 8.74 -12.13
C LYS A 51 -4.42 9.50 -10.88
N CYS A 52 -3.61 10.54 -11.05
CA CYS A 52 -3.18 11.38 -9.94
C CYS A 52 -4.35 12.15 -9.32
N GLU A 53 -5.27 12.65 -10.13
CA GLU A 53 -6.45 13.40 -9.65
C GLU A 53 -7.43 12.52 -8.88
N ALA A 54 -7.45 11.20 -9.16
CA ALA A 54 -8.29 10.25 -8.43
C ALA A 54 -7.81 10.02 -6.98
N ILE A 55 -6.60 10.45 -6.67
CA ILE A 55 -6.02 10.30 -5.33
C ILE A 55 -6.00 11.69 -4.66
N PRO A 56 -6.68 11.89 -3.52
CA PRO A 56 -6.79 13.22 -2.88
C PRO A 56 -5.46 13.92 -2.62
N ILE A 57 -4.39 13.17 -2.28
CA ILE A 57 -3.05 13.75 -2.11
C ILE A 57 -2.49 14.31 -3.42
N GLY A 58 -2.98 13.82 -4.58
CA GLY A 58 -2.64 14.41 -5.87
C GLY A 58 -1.49 13.74 -6.60
N ARG A 59 -0.98 12.62 -6.12
CA ARG A 59 0.07 11.84 -6.79
C ARG A 59 -0.14 10.34 -6.63
N LEU A 60 0.47 9.58 -7.51
CA LEU A 60 0.47 8.13 -7.42
C LEU A 60 1.34 7.66 -6.24
N VAL A 61 1.00 6.49 -5.71
CA VAL A 61 1.84 5.83 -4.70
C VAL A 61 3.14 5.37 -5.38
N GLU A 62 4.26 5.71 -4.79
CA GLU A 62 5.56 5.23 -5.24
C GLU A 62 5.93 3.95 -4.48
N PRO A 63 6.75 3.06 -5.06
CA PRO A 63 7.23 1.88 -4.32
C PRO A 63 7.89 2.24 -2.99
N SER A 64 8.56 3.39 -2.92
CA SER A 64 9.18 3.87 -1.69
C SER A 64 8.16 4.19 -0.59
N ASP A 65 6.94 4.61 -0.93
CA ASP A 65 5.89 4.85 0.05
C ASP A 65 5.52 3.56 0.78
N VAL A 66 5.39 2.46 0.03
CA VAL A 66 5.11 1.14 0.60
C VAL A 66 6.33 0.62 1.39
N ALA A 67 7.53 0.78 0.83
CA ALA A 67 8.75 0.33 1.48
C ALA A 67 8.98 1.04 2.82
N ASN A 68 8.68 2.32 2.91
CA ASN A 68 8.81 3.08 4.15
C ASN A 68 7.85 2.59 5.24
N VAL A 69 6.62 2.21 4.87
CA VAL A 69 5.67 1.62 5.80
C VAL A 69 6.17 0.25 6.26
N ALA A 70 6.65 -0.58 5.34
CA ALA A 70 7.18 -1.89 5.67
C ALA A 70 8.39 -1.78 6.61
N LEU A 71 9.27 -0.82 6.37
CA LEU A 71 10.42 -0.57 7.22
C LEU A 71 9.98 -0.18 8.64
N PHE A 72 9.03 0.73 8.76
CA PHE A 72 8.48 1.12 10.06
C PHE A 72 7.90 -0.08 10.81
N LEU A 73 7.13 -0.92 10.11
CA LEU A 73 6.53 -2.11 10.72
C LEU A 73 7.58 -3.15 11.15
N ALA A 74 8.75 -3.15 10.52
CA ALA A 74 9.84 -4.05 10.88
C ALA A 74 10.68 -3.55 12.06
N GLU A 75 10.54 -2.28 12.43
CA GLU A 75 11.34 -1.65 13.49
C GLU A 75 10.75 -1.91 14.88
N PRO A 76 11.61 -1.87 15.93
CA PRO A 76 11.13 -1.99 17.32
C PRO A 76 10.12 -0.91 17.72
N ALA A 77 10.16 0.26 17.05
CA ALA A 77 9.21 1.35 17.31
C ALA A 77 7.75 0.93 17.10
N SER A 78 7.49 -0.08 16.27
CA SER A 78 6.16 -0.60 16.01
C SER A 78 5.84 -1.90 16.73
N SER A 79 6.58 -2.24 17.77
CA SER A 79 6.51 -3.54 18.46
C SER A 79 5.14 -3.90 19.04
N ILE A 80 4.30 -2.92 19.33
CA ILE A 80 2.94 -3.14 19.84
C ILE A 80 1.88 -3.19 18.73
N ILE A 81 2.28 -2.94 17.48
CA ILE A 81 1.35 -2.88 16.36
C ILE A 81 1.21 -4.26 15.72
N SER A 82 0.01 -4.84 15.78
CA SER A 82 -0.31 -6.11 15.14
C SER A 82 -1.80 -6.15 14.83
N GLY A 83 -2.15 -6.85 13.75
CA GLY A 83 -3.54 -7.00 13.33
C GLY A 83 -4.13 -5.78 12.67
N VAL A 84 -3.33 -4.83 12.23
CA VAL A 84 -3.81 -3.61 11.60
C VAL A 84 -3.70 -3.68 10.08
N GLU A 85 -4.54 -2.89 9.42
CA GLU A 85 -4.52 -2.68 7.98
C GLU A 85 -4.15 -1.22 7.75
N ILE A 86 -3.01 -0.99 7.10
CA ILE A 86 -2.51 0.36 6.83
C ILE A 86 -2.77 0.71 5.37
N LEU A 87 -3.59 1.72 5.16
CA LEU A 87 -3.89 2.22 3.82
C LEU A 87 -2.80 3.19 3.38
N VAL A 88 -2.18 2.90 2.24
CA VAL A 88 -1.16 3.76 1.62
C VAL A 88 -1.76 4.25 0.31
N ASP A 89 -2.76 5.11 0.41
CA ASP A 89 -3.64 5.46 -0.70
C ASP A 89 -3.88 6.96 -0.88
N GLY A 90 -3.15 7.80 -0.16
CA GLY A 90 -3.31 9.24 -0.27
C GLY A 90 -4.73 9.73 0.06
N ALA A 91 -5.42 9.05 0.97
CA ALA A 91 -6.78 9.34 1.41
C ALA A 91 -7.87 8.93 0.42
N ARG A 92 -7.55 8.09 -0.57
CA ARG A 92 -8.53 7.68 -1.58
C ARG A 92 -9.76 6.96 -0.99
N CYS A 93 -9.56 6.18 0.06
CA CYS A 93 -10.62 5.38 0.69
C CYS A 93 -11.23 6.02 1.94
N VAL A 94 -11.03 7.31 2.10
CA VAL A 94 -11.62 8.06 3.22
C VAL A 94 -13.06 8.44 2.95
#